data_4f8f4e7e662c08e9cac5e8db8cc3b06e
#
_entry.id   4f8f4e7e662c08e9cac5e8db8cc3b06e
#
_cell.length_a   1.000
_cell.length_b   1.000
_cell.length_c   1.000
_cell.angle_alpha   90.00
_cell.angle_beta   90.00
_cell.angle_gamma   90.00
#
_symmetry.space_group_name_H-M   'P 1'
#
loop_
_entity.id
_entity.type
_entity.pdbx_description
1 polymer ?
#
loop_
_entity_poly.entity_id
_entity_poly.type
_entity_poly.pdbx_seq_one_letter_code
_entity_poly.pdbx_strand_id
1 'polypeptide(L)' 'MKKILIATGGSGGHVIPSLSIYDALKDDFEVKISTDTRGSKFINNENYNYSLIDV' A
#
# COMPACT_ATOMS: atom_id res chain seq x y z
N MET A 1 1.27 -9.45 -16.09
CA MET A 1 1.05 -8.07 -15.62
C MET A 1 2.33 -7.48 -15.07
N LYS A 2 2.52 -6.22 -15.28
CA LYS A 2 3.62 -5.50 -14.64
C LYS A 2 3.36 -5.35 -13.15
N LYS A 3 4.43 -5.42 -12.38
CA LYS A 3 4.35 -5.27 -10.93
C LYS A 3 4.73 -3.85 -10.52
N ILE A 4 3.94 -3.30 -9.62
CA ILE A 4 4.18 -1.96 -9.09
C ILE A 4 4.27 -2.04 -7.57
N LEU A 5 5.32 -1.47 -7.01
CA LEU A 5 5.49 -1.37 -5.57
C LEU A 5 5.27 0.08 -5.14
N ILE A 6 4.33 0.27 -4.21
CA ILE A 6 4.09 1.58 -3.62
C ILE A 6 4.70 1.58 -2.23
N ALA A 7 5.73 2.38 -2.04
CA ALA A 7 6.39 2.51 -0.74
C ALA A 7 5.80 3.70 0.02
N THR A 8 5.27 3.44 1.21
CA THR A 8 4.71 4.48 2.05
C THR A 8 4.98 4.12 3.51
N GLY A 9 4.91 5.08 4.38
CA GLY A 9 5.19 4.80 5.78
C GLY A 9 4.71 5.85 6.75
N GLY A 10 4.67 5.45 8.00
CA GLY A 10 4.62 6.27 9.19
C GLY A 10 3.33 6.95 9.53
N SER A 11 2.60 7.51 8.61
CA SER A 11 1.42 8.30 8.95
C SER A 11 0.28 8.09 7.98
N GLY A 12 -0.93 8.31 8.48
CA GLY A 12 -2.13 8.23 7.65
C GLY A 12 -2.13 9.23 6.51
N GLY A 13 -1.42 10.35 6.67
CA GLY A 13 -1.32 11.35 5.63
C GLY A 13 -0.63 10.85 4.35
N HIS A 14 0.22 9.84 4.48
CA HIS A 14 0.90 9.22 3.34
C HIS A 14 0.20 7.95 2.87
N VAL A 15 -0.34 7.18 3.82
CA VAL A 15 -0.95 5.88 3.51
C VAL A 15 -2.26 6.04 2.75
N ILE A 16 -3.12 6.96 3.15
CA ILE A 16 -4.43 7.13 2.53
C ILE A 16 -4.30 7.49 1.03
N PRO A 17 -3.45 8.46 0.62
CA PRO A 17 -3.24 8.69 -0.81
C PRO A 17 -2.70 7.47 -1.55
N SER A 18 -1.85 6.66 -0.90
CA SER A 18 -1.31 5.44 -1.51
C SER A 18 -2.40 4.43 -1.81
N LEU A 19 -3.42 4.32 -0.95
CA LEU A 19 -4.55 3.42 -1.19
C LEU A 19 -5.35 3.86 -2.41
N SER A 20 -5.50 5.15 -2.62
CA SER A 20 -6.18 5.67 -3.81
C SER A 20 -5.43 5.30 -5.08
N ILE A 21 -4.10 5.40 -5.06
CA ILE A 21 -3.26 5.01 -6.18
C ILE A 21 -3.38 3.50 -6.43
N TYR A 22 -3.36 2.72 -5.37
CA TYR A 22 -3.54 1.27 -5.45
C TYR A 22 -4.85 0.92 -6.17
N ASP A 23 -5.95 1.53 -5.74
CA ASP A 23 -7.26 1.27 -6.32
C ASP A 23 -7.32 1.64 -7.80
N ALA A 24 -6.62 2.69 -8.19
CA ALA A 24 -6.58 3.14 -9.59
C ALA A 24 -5.80 2.18 -10.48
N LEU A 25 -4.81 1.48 -9.94
CA LEU A 25 -3.88 0.68 -10.72
C LEU A 25 -4.13 -0.83 -10.65
N LYS A 26 -4.88 -1.30 -9.66
CA LYS A 26 -4.99 -2.73 -9.37
C LYS A 26 -5.59 -3.57 -10.49
N ASP A 27 -6.40 -2.96 -11.35
CA ASP A 27 -7.05 -3.69 -12.45
C ASP A 27 -6.10 -3.91 -13.64
N ASP A 28 -5.10 -3.05 -13.78
CA ASP A 28 -4.16 -3.09 -14.90
C ASP A 28 -2.77 -3.61 -14.51
N PHE A 29 -2.47 -3.59 -13.21
CA PHE A 29 -1.15 -3.96 -12.71
C PHE A 29 -1.26 -4.81 -11.45
N GLU A 30 -0.24 -5.62 -11.20
CA GLU A 30 -0.10 -6.28 -9.90
C GLU A 30 0.54 -5.29 -8.94
N VAL A 31 -0.26 -4.75 -8.02
CA VAL A 31 0.19 -3.69 -7.12
C VAL A 31 0.39 -4.23 -5.72
N LYS A 32 1.47 -3.82 -5.09
CA LYS A 32 1.77 -4.15 -3.70
C LYS A 32 2.20 -2.90 -2.96
N ILE A 33 1.75 -2.78 -1.71
CA ILE A 33 2.14 -1.68 -0.84
C ILE A 33 3.20 -2.17 0.13
N SER A 34 4.26 -1.38 0.29
CA SER A 34 5.29 -1.62 1.28
C SER A 34 5.19 -0.51 2.33
N THR A 35 4.97 -0.89 3.58
CA THR A 35 4.77 0.09 4.66
C THR A 35 5.32 -0.45 5.98
N ASP A 36 5.42 0.43 6.97
CA ASP A 36 5.82 0.02 8.32
C ASP A 36 4.59 -0.35 9.18
N THR A 37 4.84 -0.78 10.42
CA THR A 37 3.78 -1.18 11.34
C THR A 37 2.80 -0.05 11.62
N ARG A 38 3.27 1.18 11.68
CA ARG A 38 2.41 2.34 11.93
C ARG A 38 1.48 2.60 10.75
N GLY A 39 2.03 2.55 9.55
CA GLY A 39 1.25 2.78 8.35
C GLY A 39 0.24 1.68 8.10
N SER A 40 0.55 0.44 8.47
CA SER A 40 -0.33 -0.70 8.23
C SER A 40 -1.66 -0.59 8.97
N LYS A 41 -1.73 0.20 10.02
CA LYS A 41 -2.97 0.40 10.76
C LYS A 41 -4.05 1.08 9.92
N PHE A 42 -3.67 1.77 8.86
CA PHE A 42 -4.61 2.44 7.97
C PHE A 42 -5.00 1.59 6.77
N ILE A 43 -4.48 0.36 6.68
CA ILE A 43 -4.73 -0.52 5.55
C ILE A 43 -5.68 -1.64 5.98
N ASN A 44 -6.73 -1.84 5.18
CA ASN A 44 -7.63 -2.96 5.36
C ASN A 44 -7.03 -4.18 4.66
N ASN A 45 -6.61 -5.18 5.43
CA ASN A 45 -5.94 -6.38 4.92
C ASN A 45 -6.76 -7.14 3.89
N GLU A 46 -8.07 -7.08 3.99
CA GLU A 46 -8.95 -7.84 3.09
C GLU A 46 -8.93 -7.30 1.68
N ASN A 47 -8.59 -6.03 1.50
CA ASN A 47 -8.72 -5.35 0.22
C ASN A 47 -7.38 -5.01 -0.43
N TYR A 48 -6.28 -5.08 0.30
CA TYR A 48 -5.01 -4.58 -0.18
C TYR A 48 -3.89 -5.59 0.01
N ASN A 49 -3.05 -5.70 -1.02
CA ASN A 49 -1.84 -6.51 -0.94
C ASN A 49 -0.70 -5.64 -0.41
N TYR A 50 -0.26 -5.92 0.81
CA TYR A 50 0.81 -5.12 1.40
C TYR A 50 1.77 -5.99 2.21
N SER A 51 2.97 -5.45 2.43
CA SER A 51 3.94 -6.08 3.29
C SER A 51 4.54 -5.05 4.25
N LEU A 52 4.99 -5.54 5.40
CA LEU A 52 5.62 -4.69 6.41
C LEU A 52 7.12 -4.64 6.18
N ILE A 53 7.66 -3.44 6.29
CA ILE A 53 9.10 -3.24 6.33
C ILE A 53 9.48 -2.98 7.78
N ASP A 54 10.39 -3.78 8.28
CA ASP A 54 10.89 -3.65 9.63
C ASP A 54 12.09 -2.70 9.59
N VAL A 55 11.96 -1.56 10.25
CA VAL A 55 13.00 -0.54 10.24
C VAL A 55 13.66 -0.45 11.58
#